data_f31ce59cc3251258802485e4c6d27320
#
_entry.id   f31ce59cc3251258802485e4c6d27320
#
_cell.length_a   1.000
_cell.length_b   1.000
_cell.length_c   1.000
_cell.angle_alpha   90.00
_cell.angle_beta   90.00
_cell.angle_gamma   90.00
#
_symmetry.space_group_name_H-M   'P 1'
#
loop_
_entity.id
_entity.type
_entity.pdbx_description
1 polymer ?
#
loop_
_entity_poly.entity_id
_entity_poly.type
_entity_poly.pdbx_seq_one_letter_code
_entity_poly.pdbx_strand_id
1 'polypeptide(L)'
;MIPAIGWGYIKQDFKATVSSSKISSVSLVGSSYDTGFTLGSWEPNYSWSEISSNKQFCQIHMKGTINYLWEGLNISKDCTFLDTFKASGSTLVDSTSSDWPD
;
A
#
# COMPACT_ATOMS: atom_id res chain seq x y z
N MET A 1 6.33 0.33 0.93
CA MET A 1 6.04 1.27 -0.16
C MET A 1 6.69 0.82 -1.44
N ILE A 2 5.98 0.83 -2.52
CA ILE A 2 6.44 0.31 -3.81
C ILE A 2 6.59 1.47 -4.78
N PRO A 3 7.78 1.63 -5.42
CA PRO A 3 7.93 2.66 -6.43
C PRO A 3 7.03 2.38 -7.63
N ALA A 4 6.44 3.43 -8.16
CA ALA A 4 5.60 3.36 -9.35
C ALA A 4 6.29 4.06 -10.52
N ILE A 5 5.58 4.27 -11.60
CA ILE A 5 6.15 4.88 -12.81
C ILE A 5 6.61 6.31 -12.51
N GLY A 6 7.79 6.64 -13.01
CA GLY A 6 8.44 7.90 -12.69
C GLY A 6 9.14 7.80 -11.33
N TRP A 7 9.22 8.90 -10.62
CA TRP A 7 9.92 8.99 -9.35
C TRP A 7 8.95 9.07 -8.17
N GLY A 8 7.83 8.36 -8.25
CA GLY A 8 6.78 8.47 -7.26
C GLY A 8 6.50 7.17 -6.54
N TYR A 9 5.60 7.27 -5.57
CA TYR A 9 5.14 6.16 -4.76
C TYR A 9 3.63 6.23 -4.63
N ILE A 10 3.02 5.07 -4.44
CA ILE A 10 1.61 4.98 -4.09
C ILE A 10 1.52 4.74 -2.59
N LYS A 11 0.69 5.52 -1.92
CA LYS A 11 0.51 5.49 -0.47
C LYS A 11 -0.94 5.36 -0.08
N GLN A 12 -1.18 4.79 1.08
CA GLN A 12 -2.49 4.71 1.70
C GLN A 12 -2.35 4.98 3.18
N ASP A 13 -3.08 5.98 3.66
CA ASP A 13 -3.14 6.26 5.09
C ASP A 13 -4.03 5.24 5.79
N PHE A 14 -3.66 4.84 6.98
CA PHE A 14 -4.43 3.90 7.76
C PHE A 14 -4.16 4.07 9.25
N LYS A 15 -5.07 3.53 10.06
CA LYS A 15 -4.89 3.44 11.51
C LYS A 15 -4.89 1.97 11.90
N ALA A 16 -3.99 1.63 12.82
CA ALA A 16 -3.92 0.26 13.33
C ALA A 16 -3.86 0.29 14.85
N THR A 17 -4.49 -0.71 15.46
CA THR A 17 -4.36 -0.95 16.90
C THR A 17 -3.40 -2.11 17.09
N VAL A 18 -2.28 -1.86 17.75
CA VAL A 18 -1.21 -2.83 17.94
C VAL A 18 -0.79 -2.82 19.40
N SER A 19 -0.70 -4.01 19.98
CA SER A 19 -0.19 -4.19 21.35
C SER A 19 0.42 -5.55 21.49
N SER A 20 1.50 -5.65 22.28
CA SER A 20 2.23 -6.90 22.50
C SER A 20 2.60 -7.62 21.20
N SER A 21 3.03 -6.85 20.21
CA SER A 21 3.40 -7.32 18.88
C SER A 21 2.27 -8.05 18.15
N LYS A 22 1.03 -7.65 18.42
CA LYS A 22 -0.14 -8.20 17.72
C LYS A 22 -1.07 -7.08 17.26
N ILE A 23 -1.61 -7.27 16.09
CA ILE A 23 -2.52 -6.30 15.45
C ILE A 23 -3.95 -6.74 15.72
N SER A 24 -4.73 -5.89 16.36
CA SER A 24 -6.13 -6.18 16.62
C SER A 24 -7.07 -5.59 15.58
N SER A 25 -6.68 -4.47 14.95
CA SER A 25 -7.51 -3.86 13.92
C SER A 25 -6.68 -2.99 13.00
N VAL A 26 -7.14 -2.85 11.75
CA VAL A 26 -6.60 -1.94 10.76
C VAL A 26 -7.78 -1.26 10.08
N SER A 27 -7.74 0.07 9.98
CA SER A 27 -8.77 0.86 9.34
C SER A 27 -8.14 1.82 8.34
N LEU A 28 -8.56 1.76 7.09
CA LEU A 28 -8.03 2.64 6.04
C LEU A 28 -8.65 4.01 6.15
N VAL A 29 -7.86 5.05 5.87
CA VAL A 29 -8.27 6.44 5.94
C VAL A 29 -8.15 7.07 4.56
N GLY A 30 -9.29 7.40 3.95
CA GLY A 30 -9.32 8.00 2.63
C GLY A 30 -8.92 7.01 1.53
N SER A 31 -8.63 7.55 0.37
CA SER A 31 -8.19 6.79 -0.79
C SER A 31 -6.67 6.71 -0.84
N SER A 32 -6.13 5.75 -1.60
CA SER A 32 -4.72 5.76 -1.93
C SER A 32 -4.40 6.98 -2.79
N TYR A 33 -3.14 7.40 -2.76
CA TYR A 33 -2.71 8.59 -3.47
C TYR A 33 -1.26 8.44 -3.94
N ASP A 34 -0.87 9.27 -4.91
CA ASP A 34 0.49 9.31 -5.40
C ASP A 34 1.27 10.43 -4.74
N THR A 35 2.58 10.24 -4.65
CA THR A 35 3.50 11.29 -4.24
C THR A 35 4.73 11.26 -5.13
N GLY A 36 5.17 12.42 -5.61
CA GLY A 36 6.40 12.55 -6.38
C GLY A 36 6.32 12.10 -7.83
N PHE A 37 5.14 11.84 -8.37
CA PHE A 37 4.99 11.50 -9.79
C PHE A 37 5.33 12.71 -10.65
N THR A 38 6.21 12.50 -11.64
CA THR A 38 6.63 13.57 -12.54
C THR A 38 6.01 13.45 -13.93
N LEU A 39 5.68 12.24 -14.38
CA LEU A 39 5.20 11.99 -15.75
C LEU A 39 3.88 11.24 -15.76
N GLY A 40 3.18 11.19 -14.65
CA GLY A 40 1.95 10.45 -14.59
C GLY A 40 1.08 10.82 -13.41
N SER A 41 -0.02 10.12 -13.28
CA SER A 41 -0.95 10.28 -12.18
C SER A 41 -1.51 8.93 -11.75
N TRP A 42 -2.01 8.88 -10.52
CA TRP A 42 -2.66 7.71 -9.95
C TRP A 42 -4.13 8.00 -9.75
N GLU A 43 -4.98 7.14 -10.29
CA GLU A 43 -6.41 7.18 -10.04
C GLU A 43 -6.75 6.04 -9.10
N PRO A 44 -7.02 6.33 -7.81
CA PRO A 44 -7.36 5.27 -6.87
C PRO A 44 -8.70 4.65 -7.21
N ASN A 45 -8.76 3.32 -7.15
CA ASN A 45 -9.98 2.57 -7.34
C ASN A 45 -10.54 2.17 -5.98
N TYR A 46 -9.83 1.27 -5.29
CA TYR A 46 -10.15 0.94 -3.91
C TYR A 46 -8.93 0.34 -3.22
N SER A 47 -8.98 0.35 -1.90
CA SER A 47 -7.93 -0.25 -1.08
C SER A 47 -8.58 -1.19 -0.07
N TRP A 48 -7.82 -2.19 0.37
CA TRP A 48 -8.27 -3.09 1.43
C TRP A 48 -7.09 -3.54 2.25
N SER A 49 -7.37 -4.09 3.43
CA SER A 49 -6.34 -4.57 4.33
C SER A 49 -6.59 -6.02 4.73
N GLU A 50 -5.52 -6.71 5.06
CA GLU A 50 -5.55 -8.07 5.57
C GLU A 50 -4.66 -8.16 6.81
N ILE A 51 -5.09 -8.96 7.79
CA ILE A 51 -4.31 -9.26 8.99
C ILE A 51 -4.00 -10.74 8.97
N SER A 52 -2.74 -11.11 9.24
CA SER A 52 -2.31 -12.51 9.24
C SER A 52 -3.02 -13.31 10.35
N SER A 53 -3.05 -14.62 10.20
CA SER A 53 -3.70 -15.51 11.18
C SER A 53 -3.04 -15.42 12.55
N ASN A 54 -1.74 -15.19 12.62
CA ASN A 54 -1.02 -15.00 13.90
C ASN A 54 -1.06 -13.55 14.39
N LYS A 55 -1.70 -12.65 13.65
CA LYS A 55 -1.88 -11.24 13.97
C LYS A 55 -0.58 -10.43 14.09
N GLN A 56 0.51 -10.93 13.57
CA GLN A 56 1.80 -10.25 13.61
C GLN A 56 2.08 -9.44 12.35
N PHE A 57 1.35 -9.65 11.28
CA PHE A 57 1.53 -8.95 10.01
C PHE A 57 0.21 -8.40 9.51
N CYS A 58 0.29 -7.29 8.77
CA CYS A 58 -0.84 -6.82 7.98
C CYS A 58 -0.37 -6.40 6.59
N GLN A 59 -1.26 -6.47 5.62
CA GLN A 59 -1.03 -6.04 4.26
C GLN A 59 -2.04 -4.97 3.89
N ILE A 60 -1.55 -3.93 3.24
CA ILE A 60 -2.39 -2.88 2.66
C ILE A 60 -2.31 -3.03 1.15
N HIS A 61 -3.44 -3.25 0.52
CA HIS A 61 -3.56 -3.41 -0.92
C HIS A 61 -4.17 -2.14 -1.51
N MET A 62 -3.57 -1.63 -2.58
CA MET A 62 -4.00 -0.40 -3.22
C MET A 62 -4.21 -0.67 -4.70
N LYS A 63 -5.45 -0.68 -5.15
CA LYS A 63 -5.81 -0.89 -6.55
C LYS A 63 -6.19 0.42 -7.20
N GLY A 64 -5.72 0.63 -8.41
CA GLY A 64 -6.05 1.81 -9.17
C GLY A 64 -5.47 1.75 -10.56
N THR A 65 -5.47 2.91 -11.23
CA THR A 65 -4.98 3.05 -12.59
C THR A 65 -3.87 4.07 -12.63
N ILE A 66 -2.75 3.70 -13.25
CA ILE A 66 -1.66 4.62 -13.54
C ILE A 66 -1.87 5.18 -14.94
N ASN A 67 -1.87 6.51 -15.05
CA ASN A 67 -1.90 7.20 -16.33
C ASN A 67 -0.55 7.88 -16.53
N TYR A 68 0.07 7.67 -17.70
CA TYR A 68 1.37 8.26 -17.98
C TYR A 68 1.53 8.51 -19.47
N LEU A 69 2.50 9.37 -19.80
CA LEU A 69 2.87 9.67 -21.17
C LEU A 69 4.09 8.85 -21.56
N TRP A 70 4.01 8.19 -22.71
CA TRP A 70 5.12 7.44 -23.28
C TRP A 70 5.17 7.74 -24.77
N GLU A 71 6.28 8.36 -25.19
CA GLU A 71 6.50 8.75 -26.61
C GLU A 71 5.31 9.52 -27.21
N GLY A 72 4.74 10.43 -26.42
CA GLY A 72 3.62 11.25 -26.86
C GLY A 72 2.25 10.58 -26.78
N LEU A 73 2.20 9.34 -26.30
CA LEU A 73 0.95 8.60 -26.16
C LEU A 73 0.52 8.56 -24.69
N ASN A 74 -0.78 8.72 -24.46
CA ASN A 74 -1.37 8.53 -23.15
C ASN A 74 -1.58 7.03 -22.93
N ILE A 75 -1.00 6.49 -21.88
CA ILE A 75 -1.12 5.08 -21.51
C ILE A 75 -1.77 5.00 -20.14
N SER A 76 -2.77 4.11 -20.04
CA SER A 76 -3.45 3.81 -18.78
C SER A 76 -3.26 2.33 -18.46
N LYS A 77 -2.89 2.02 -17.23
CA LYS A 77 -2.65 0.65 -16.82
C LYS A 77 -3.22 0.42 -15.43
N ASP A 78 -4.03 -0.62 -15.29
CA ASP A 78 -4.55 -1.04 -14.00
C ASP A 78 -3.47 -1.79 -13.23
N CYS A 79 -3.29 -1.41 -11.98
CA CYS A 79 -2.26 -1.98 -11.11
C CYS A 79 -2.79 -2.17 -9.70
N THR A 80 -2.21 -3.14 -9.01
CA THR A 80 -2.43 -3.31 -7.57
C THR A 80 -1.08 -3.31 -6.89
N PHE A 81 -0.93 -2.42 -5.93
CA PHE A 81 0.28 -2.34 -5.11
C PHE A 81 0.02 -2.90 -3.73
N LEU A 82 1.05 -3.43 -3.12
CA LEU A 82 0.98 -4.10 -1.84
C LEU A 82 2.07 -3.58 -0.93
N ASP A 83 1.69 -3.26 0.30
CA ASP A 83 2.66 -2.90 1.34
C ASP A 83 2.40 -3.80 2.54
N THR A 84 3.46 -4.38 3.10
CA THR A 84 3.38 -5.31 4.21
C THR A 84 4.04 -4.70 5.44
N PHE A 85 3.38 -4.83 6.58
CA PHE A 85 3.88 -4.31 7.86
C PHE A 85 3.90 -5.44 8.89
N LYS A 86 4.87 -5.33 9.80
CA LYS A 86 5.01 -6.27 10.92
C LYS A 86 4.80 -5.54 12.23
N ALA A 87 4.05 -6.14 13.14
CA ALA A 87 3.85 -5.61 14.46
C ALA A 87 5.14 -5.75 15.29
N SER A 88 5.52 -4.67 15.96
CA SER A 88 6.69 -4.64 16.83
C SER A 88 6.32 -3.85 18.09
N GLY A 89 6.06 -4.56 19.18
CA GLY A 89 5.56 -3.95 20.41
C GLY A 89 4.19 -3.31 20.19
N SER A 90 4.12 -1.99 20.23
CA SER A 90 2.88 -1.23 20.00
C SER A 90 2.87 -0.47 18.68
N THR A 91 3.83 -0.76 17.79
CA THR A 91 3.96 -0.07 16.50
C THR A 91 4.00 -1.05 15.35
N LEU A 92 3.96 -0.50 14.13
CA LEU A 92 4.17 -1.27 12.90
C LEU A 92 5.47 -0.81 12.25
N VAL A 93 6.20 -1.77 11.66
CA VAL A 93 7.40 -1.50 10.88
C VAL A 93 7.20 -2.10 9.49
N ASP A 94 7.83 -1.50 8.49
CA ASP A 94 7.79 -2.02 7.13
C ASP A 94 8.44 -3.39 7.07
N SER A 95 7.82 -4.27 6.30
CA SER A 95 8.29 -5.62 6.09
C SER A 95 8.13 -5.98 4.61
N THR A 96 8.52 -7.17 4.23
CA THR A 96 8.33 -7.64 2.85
C THR A 96 7.16 -8.60 2.77
N SER A 97 6.55 -8.71 1.60
CA SER A 97 5.43 -9.65 1.42
C SER A 97 5.86 -11.10 1.63
N SER A 98 7.17 -11.40 1.47
CA SER A 98 7.69 -12.74 1.73
C SER A 98 7.69 -13.11 3.20
N ASP A 99 7.55 -12.14 4.10
CA ASP A 99 7.47 -12.40 5.54
C ASP A 99 6.06 -12.82 5.98
N TRP A 100 5.08 -12.75 5.10
CA TRP A 100 3.70 -13.11 5.40
C TRP A 100 3.61 -14.60 5.76
N PRO A 101 3.04 -14.94 6.93
CA PRO A 101 3.12 -16.30 7.46
C PRO A 101 2.00 -17.24 6.99
N ASP A 102 1.83 -17.35 5.74
CA ASP A 102 0.80 -18.28 5.22
C ASP A 102 1.33 -19.68 5.05
#